data_6343f8a9a0879244a28a809e2b1b9135
#
_entry.id   6343f8a9a0879244a28a809e2b1b9135
#
_cell.length_a   1.000
_cell.length_b   1.000
_cell.length_c   1.000
_cell.angle_alpha   90.00
_cell.angle_beta   90.00
_cell.angle_gamma   90.00
#
_symmetry.space_group_name_H-M   'P 1'
#
loop_
_entity.id
_entity.type
_entity.pdbx_description
1 polymer ?
#
loop_
_entity_poly.entity_id
_entity_poly.type
_entity_poly.pdbx_seq_one_letter_code
_entity_poly.pdbx_strand_id
1 'polypeptide(L)'
;AQYRMKYEELFFLELHILKNIKGLTKKLPGHVFSRVGEYFNTFYSHHLQFPLTGAQKRVIREIRADMGSGRQMNRLLQGDVGSGKTIVAFFTALIALDNGYQACIMAPTEILATQHFEAISEMAQKIGVKVGLLTGSTRKRQREEIHAGLLDGSLQLLIGTHALLEDTVQYKQLGLAIIDEQHRFGVAQRARLWRKNTT
;
A
#
# COMPACT_ATOMS: atom_id res chain seq x y z
N ALA A 1 -29.05 15.52 30.98
CA ALA A 1 -29.49 14.14 30.64
C ALA A 1 -29.27 13.81 29.13
N GLN A 2 -29.74 14.63 28.18
CA GLN A 2 -29.61 14.34 26.73
C GLN A 2 -28.16 14.24 26.22
N TYR A 3 -27.24 15.06 26.69
CA TYR A 3 -25.82 15.00 26.29
C TYR A 3 -25.12 13.74 26.81
N ARG A 4 -25.49 13.28 28.00
CA ARG A 4 -24.95 12.06 28.61
C ARG A 4 -25.38 10.81 27.82
N MET A 5 -26.66 10.71 27.42
CA MET A 5 -27.16 9.59 26.63
C MET A 5 -26.49 9.51 25.25
N LYS A 6 -26.34 10.65 24.56
CA LYS A 6 -25.62 10.67 23.26
C LYS A 6 -24.14 10.25 23.37
N TYR A 7 -23.49 10.64 24.48
CA TYR A 7 -22.10 10.22 24.71
C TYR A 7 -22.00 8.71 24.99
N GLU A 8 -22.89 8.18 25.81
CA GLU A 8 -22.92 6.74 26.12
C GLU A 8 -23.22 5.90 24.87
N GLU A 9 -24.16 6.30 24.03
CA GLU A 9 -24.45 5.61 22.76
C GLU A 9 -23.23 5.58 21.81
N LEU A 10 -22.58 6.73 21.61
CA LEU A 10 -21.37 6.82 20.79
C LEU A 10 -20.22 6.01 21.39
N PHE A 11 -20.03 6.05 22.71
CA PHE A 11 -18.99 5.30 23.40
C PHE A 11 -19.18 3.79 23.28
N PHE A 12 -20.41 3.30 23.48
CA PHE A 12 -20.71 1.87 23.30
C PHE A 12 -20.62 1.44 21.86
N LEU A 13 -20.99 2.28 20.89
CA LEU A 13 -20.82 2.01 19.48
C LEU A 13 -19.34 1.89 19.12
N GLU A 14 -18.50 2.82 19.55
CA GLU A 14 -17.05 2.77 19.33
C GLU A 14 -16.40 1.55 20.02
N LEU A 15 -16.80 1.24 21.24
CA LEU A 15 -16.34 0.04 21.94
C LEU A 15 -16.71 -1.25 21.18
N HIS A 16 -17.93 -1.32 20.66
CA HIS A 16 -18.38 -2.47 19.86
C HIS A 16 -17.59 -2.60 18.56
N ILE A 17 -17.37 -1.49 17.85
CA ILE A 17 -16.54 -1.42 16.65
C ILE A 17 -15.09 -1.86 16.95
N LEU A 18 -14.48 -1.32 18.01
CA LEU A 18 -13.13 -1.67 18.43
C LEU A 18 -12.98 -3.14 18.85
N LYS A 19 -13.99 -3.69 19.53
CA LYS A 19 -14.02 -5.11 19.93
C LYS A 19 -14.12 -6.02 18.68
N ASN A 20 -14.94 -5.65 17.72
CA ASN A 20 -15.08 -6.40 16.47
C ASN A 20 -13.81 -6.30 15.60
N ILE A 21 -13.21 -5.12 15.47
CA ILE A 21 -11.95 -4.93 14.76
C ILE A 21 -10.82 -5.73 15.42
N LYS A 22 -10.66 -5.67 16.74
CA LYS A 22 -9.66 -6.48 17.47
C LYS A 22 -9.90 -7.98 17.34
N GLY A 23 -11.15 -8.41 17.26
CA GLY A 23 -11.51 -9.82 17.03
C GLY A 23 -11.18 -10.29 15.64
N LEU A 24 -11.38 -9.45 14.62
CA LEU A 24 -11.10 -9.76 13.21
C LEU A 24 -9.60 -9.72 12.89
N THR A 25 -8.88 -8.70 13.37
CA THR A 25 -7.43 -8.56 13.13
C THR A 25 -6.59 -9.65 13.81
N LYS A 26 -7.08 -10.24 14.90
CA LYS A 26 -6.40 -11.38 15.55
C LYS A 26 -6.49 -12.70 14.78
N LYS A 27 -7.38 -12.83 13.80
CA LYS A 27 -7.73 -14.12 13.18
C LYS A 27 -7.22 -14.30 11.75
N LEU A 28 -6.80 -13.24 11.07
CA LEU A 28 -6.35 -13.36 9.68
C LEU A 28 -4.82 -13.45 9.62
N PRO A 29 -4.28 -14.59 9.16
CA PRO A 29 -2.85 -14.71 8.90
C PRO A 29 -2.46 -13.74 7.78
N GLY A 30 -1.26 -13.18 7.88
CA GLY A 30 -0.67 -12.31 6.88
C GLY A 30 0.70 -12.80 6.44
N HIS A 31 1.21 -12.24 5.37
CA HIS A 31 2.60 -12.48 4.99
C HIS A 31 3.55 -11.93 6.05
N VAL A 32 4.66 -12.65 6.28
CA VAL A 32 5.72 -12.21 7.19
C VAL A 32 6.81 -11.54 6.38
N PHE A 33 6.97 -10.23 6.57
CA PHE A 33 8.06 -9.46 5.97
C PHE A 33 9.19 -9.36 6.99
N SER A 34 10.04 -10.37 7.02
CA SER A 34 11.01 -10.57 8.11
C SER A 34 12.24 -9.65 8.03
N ARG A 35 12.56 -9.17 6.81
CA ARG A 35 13.81 -8.43 6.59
C ARG A 35 13.58 -7.06 5.95
N VAL A 36 14.51 -6.17 6.21
CA VAL A 36 14.76 -4.94 5.44
C VAL A 36 16.02 -5.21 4.64
N GLY A 37 15.89 -5.28 3.33
CA GLY A 37 16.94 -5.74 2.44
C GLY A 37 17.63 -4.61 1.67
N GLU A 38 18.09 -4.96 0.48
CA GLU A 38 18.95 -4.10 -0.33
C GLU A 38 18.21 -2.88 -0.89
N TYR A 39 16.97 -3.04 -1.39
CA TYR A 39 16.21 -1.91 -1.94
C TYR A 39 16.01 -0.80 -0.92
N PHE A 40 15.56 -1.17 0.28
CA PHE A 40 15.33 -0.22 1.36
C PHE A 40 16.63 0.46 1.79
N ASN A 41 17.67 -0.33 2.07
CA ASN A 41 18.94 0.19 2.62
C ASN A 41 19.68 1.06 1.59
N THR A 42 19.73 0.65 0.32
CA THR A 42 20.37 1.42 -0.75
C THR A 42 19.66 2.75 -0.95
N PHE A 43 18.31 2.74 -1.02
CA PHE A 43 17.57 3.98 -1.17
C PHE A 43 17.76 4.91 0.03
N TYR A 44 17.65 4.38 1.26
CA TYR A 44 17.81 5.16 2.48
C TYR A 44 19.20 5.79 2.62
N SER A 45 20.26 5.06 2.28
CA SER A 45 21.63 5.50 2.51
C SER A 45 22.19 6.38 1.39
N HIS A 46 21.75 6.19 0.14
CA HIS A 46 22.41 6.81 -1.02
C HIS A 46 21.50 7.70 -1.87
N HIS A 47 20.19 7.53 -1.79
CA HIS A 47 19.27 8.19 -2.73
C HIS A 47 18.21 9.08 -2.07
N LEU A 48 18.19 9.12 -0.74
CA LEU A 48 17.27 9.98 -0.02
C LEU A 48 17.76 11.44 -0.10
N GLN A 49 16.98 12.29 -0.77
CA GLN A 49 17.36 13.70 -0.99
C GLN A 49 17.34 14.53 0.30
N PHE A 50 16.45 14.19 1.23
CA PHE A 50 16.29 14.88 2.51
C PHE A 50 16.17 13.84 3.64
N PRO A 51 16.71 14.14 4.84
CA PRO A 51 16.55 13.22 5.96
C PRO A 51 15.08 13.05 6.33
N LEU A 52 14.66 11.84 6.62
CA LEU A 52 13.31 11.57 7.12
C LEU A 52 13.08 12.30 8.44
N THR A 53 11.91 12.89 8.59
CA THR A 53 11.47 13.49 9.85
C THR A 53 11.36 12.44 10.97
N GLY A 54 11.36 12.88 12.23
CA GLY A 54 11.16 11.98 13.38
C GLY A 54 9.82 11.23 13.29
N ALA A 55 8.76 11.89 12.81
CA ALA A 55 7.45 11.27 12.61
C ALA A 55 7.48 10.17 11.53
N GLN A 56 8.08 10.45 10.37
CA GLN A 56 8.22 9.48 9.29
C GLN A 56 9.03 8.25 9.74
N LYS A 57 10.17 8.45 10.42
CA LYS A 57 10.99 7.36 10.98
C LYS A 57 10.20 6.50 11.98
N ARG A 58 9.37 7.12 12.83
CA ARG A 58 8.52 6.41 13.78
C ARG A 58 7.49 5.56 13.06
N VAL A 59 6.75 6.15 12.11
CA VAL A 59 5.71 5.46 11.35
C VAL A 59 6.27 4.28 10.55
N ILE A 60 7.41 4.46 9.87
CA ILE A 60 8.06 3.37 9.12
C ILE A 60 8.46 2.22 10.06
N ARG A 61 8.97 2.52 11.26
CA ARG A 61 9.29 1.49 12.27
C ARG A 61 8.05 0.72 12.73
N GLU A 62 6.95 1.43 12.98
CA GLU A 62 5.69 0.81 13.38
C GLU A 62 5.12 -0.07 12.27
N ILE A 63 5.10 0.41 11.02
CA ILE A 63 4.67 -0.37 9.85
C ILE A 63 5.53 -1.63 9.70
N ARG A 64 6.86 -1.49 9.82
CA ARG A 64 7.78 -2.64 9.77
C ARG A 64 7.48 -3.68 10.84
N ALA A 65 7.18 -3.25 12.06
CA ALA A 65 6.81 -4.16 13.15
C ALA A 65 5.51 -4.90 12.85
N ASP A 66 4.50 -4.20 12.31
CA ASP A 66 3.24 -4.81 11.91
C ASP A 66 3.44 -5.81 10.76
N MET A 67 4.19 -5.44 9.73
CA MET A 67 4.49 -6.30 8.57
C MET A 67 5.28 -7.57 8.97
N GLY A 68 6.12 -7.49 10.00
CA GLY A 68 6.86 -8.64 10.54
C GLY A 68 6.05 -9.54 11.47
N SER A 69 4.85 -9.14 11.84
CA SER A 69 4.06 -9.83 12.88
C SER A 69 3.40 -11.16 12.46
N GLY A 70 3.37 -11.47 11.16
CA GLY A 70 2.62 -12.63 10.62
C GLY A 70 1.09 -12.45 10.64
N ARG A 71 0.62 -11.23 10.91
CA ARG A 71 -0.80 -10.87 10.89
C ARG A 71 -1.07 -9.91 9.74
N GLN A 72 -2.29 -9.96 9.21
CA GLN A 72 -2.70 -9.01 8.20
C GLN A 72 -2.66 -7.58 8.77
N MET A 73 -1.80 -6.75 8.18
CA MET A 73 -1.71 -5.33 8.54
C MET A 73 -2.86 -4.55 7.89
N ASN A 74 -3.58 -3.78 8.70
CA ASN A 74 -4.53 -2.78 8.21
C ASN A 74 -4.28 -1.48 8.99
N ARG A 75 -3.50 -0.58 8.40
CA ARG A 75 -3.04 0.66 9.05
C ARG A 75 -3.45 1.87 8.24
N LEU A 76 -4.04 2.84 8.91
CA LEU A 76 -4.33 4.16 8.34
C LEU A 76 -3.17 5.10 8.62
N LEU A 77 -2.60 5.68 7.56
CA LEU A 77 -1.61 6.75 7.65
C LEU A 77 -2.30 8.09 7.41
N GLN A 78 -2.32 8.93 8.44
CA GLN A 78 -2.84 10.29 8.38
C GLN A 78 -1.71 11.31 8.44
N GLY A 79 -1.88 12.41 7.74
CA GLY A 79 -0.95 13.54 7.74
C GLY A 79 -1.41 14.60 6.74
N ASP A 80 -0.98 15.82 6.95
CA ASP A 80 -1.31 16.97 6.09
C ASP A 80 -0.78 16.80 4.66
N VAL A 81 -1.28 17.64 3.75
CA VAL A 81 -0.74 17.75 2.40
C VAL A 81 0.74 18.18 2.51
N GLY A 82 1.63 17.52 1.78
CA GLY A 82 3.07 17.80 1.85
C GLY A 82 3.80 17.17 3.04
N SER A 83 3.13 16.43 3.93
CA SER A 83 3.81 15.73 5.06
C SER A 83 4.72 14.56 4.64
N GLY A 84 4.80 14.26 3.35
CA GLY A 84 5.65 13.21 2.80
C GLY A 84 5.06 11.81 2.96
N LYS A 85 3.73 11.66 2.92
CA LYS A 85 3.07 10.34 2.91
C LYS A 85 3.58 9.43 1.79
N THR A 86 3.87 9.99 0.62
CA THR A 86 4.37 9.25 -0.54
C THR A 86 5.72 8.58 -0.26
N ILE A 87 6.64 9.25 0.43
CA ILE A 87 7.94 8.65 0.79
C ILE A 87 7.75 7.50 1.80
N VAL A 88 6.82 7.63 2.76
CA VAL A 88 6.50 6.55 3.69
C VAL A 88 5.88 5.37 2.95
N ALA A 89 4.96 5.62 2.01
CA ALA A 89 4.36 4.60 1.15
C ALA A 89 5.44 3.86 0.33
N PHE A 90 6.39 4.60 -0.26
CA PHE A 90 7.49 4.01 -1.01
C PHE A 90 8.39 3.13 -0.14
N PHE A 91 8.83 3.60 1.03
CA PHE A 91 9.60 2.76 1.97
C PHE A 91 8.85 1.52 2.40
N THR A 92 7.54 1.61 2.60
CA THR A 92 6.69 0.45 2.93
C THR A 92 6.65 -0.55 1.77
N ALA A 93 6.54 -0.06 0.53
CA ALA A 93 6.63 -0.89 -0.66
C ALA A 93 7.99 -1.59 -0.77
N LEU A 94 9.11 -0.88 -0.51
CA LEU A 94 10.45 -1.47 -0.53
C LEU A 94 10.60 -2.62 0.46
N ILE A 95 9.98 -2.55 1.65
CA ILE A 95 9.97 -3.68 2.60
C ILE A 95 9.30 -4.90 1.96
N ALA A 96 8.17 -4.73 1.26
CA ALA A 96 7.51 -5.84 0.59
C ALA A 96 8.40 -6.44 -0.52
N LEU A 97 9.00 -5.58 -1.36
CA LEU A 97 9.91 -5.98 -2.44
C LEU A 97 11.15 -6.72 -1.92
N ASP A 98 11.76 -6.26 -0.82
CA ASP A 98 12.90 -6.90 -0.18
C ASP A 98 12.59 -8.31 0.33
N ASN A 99 11.31 -8.63 0.54
CA ASN A 99 10.85 -9.96 0.94
C ASN A 99 10.30 -10.78 -0.24
N GLY A 100 10.51 -10.33 -1.48
CA GLY A 100 10.13 -11.06 -2.70
C GLY A 100 8.67 -10.89 -3.11
N TYR A 101 7.93 -9.99 -2.48
CA TYR A 101 6.54 -9.71 -2.82
C TYR A 101 6.44 -8.51 -3.77
N GLN A 102 5.37 -8.48 -4.54
CA GLN A 102 4.96 -7.31 -5.31
C GLN A 102 4.11 -6.38 -4.46
N ALA A 103 4.06 -5.10 -4.82
CA ALA A 103 3.22 -4.11 -4.17
C ALA A 103 2.36 -3.35 -5.19
N CYS A 104 1.23 -2.80 -4.73
CA CYS A 104 0.45 -1.87 -5.54
C CYS A 104 0.05 -0.62 -4.75
N ILE A 105 -0.12 0.48 -5.49
CA ILE A 105 -0.63 1.75 -4.98
C ILE A 105 -1.85 2.14 -5.79
N MET A 106 -2.99 2.26 -5.15
CA MET A 106 -4.25 2.63 -5.79
C MET A 106 -4.63 4.06 -5.44
N ALA A 107 -4.86 4.88 -6.45
CA ALA A 107 -5.31 6.26 -6.34
C ALA A 107 -6.72 6.42 -6.93
N PRO A 108 -7.53 7.38 -6.42
CA PRO A 108 -8.92 7.54 -6.85
C PRO A 108 -9.08 8.12 -8.26
N THR A 109 -8.09 8.83 -8.76
CA THR A 109 -8.13 9.48 -10.08
C THR A 109 -6.86 9.19 -10.89
N GLU A 110 -6.96 9.30 -12.21
CA GLU A 110 -5.80 9.14 -13.11
C GLU A 110 -4.73 10.21 -12.86
N ILE A 111 -5.13 11.43 -12.53
CA ILE A 111 -4.22 12.54 -12.23
C ILE A 111 -3.36 12.17 -11.00
N LEU A 112 -3.98 11.73 -9.91
CA LEU A 112 -3.27 11.33 -8.70
C LEU A 112 -2.41 10.08 -8.94
N ALA A 113 -2.91 9.10 -9.70
CA ALA A 113 -2.13 7.92 -10.06
C ALA A 113 -0.87 8.29 -10.87
N THR A 114 -1.00 9.22 -11.82
CA THR A 114 0.13 9.71 -12.61
C THR A 114 1.13 10.47 -11.75
N GLN A 115 0.68 11.35 -10.86
CA GLN A 115 1.55 12.07 -9.92
C GLN A 115 2.32 11.11 -9.00
N HIS A 116 1.66 10.08 -8.46
CA HIS A 116 2.34 9.05 -7.68
C HIS A 116 3.34 8.26 -8.51
N PHE A 117 2.96 7.93 -9.76
CA PHE A 117 3.83 7.20 -10.68
C PHE A 117 5.10 7.99 -11.00
N GLU A 118 5.00 9.26 -11.34
CA GLU A 118 6.14 10.12 -11.65
C GLU A 118 7.09 10.23 -10.45
N ALA A 119 6.56 10.59 -9.27
CA ALA A 119 7.36 10.73 -8.06
C ALA A 119 8.03 9.43 -7.62
N ILE A 120 7.31 8.31 -7.68
CA ILE A 120 7.82 7.01 -7.22
C ILE A 120 8.77 6.40 -8.26
N SER A 121 8.50 6.56 -9.57
CA SER A 121 9.38 6.05 -10.61
C SER A 121 10.75 6.70 -10.59
N GLU A 122 10.84 8.00 -10.33
CA GLU A 122 12.12 8.69 -10.15
C GLU A 122 12.95 8.08 -9.01
N MET A 123 12.30 7.76 -7.89
CA MET A 123 12.96 7.13 -6.75
C MET A 123 13.34 5.67 -7.03
N ALA A 124 12.42 4.92 -7.61
CA ALA A 124 12.55 3.50 -7.90
C ALA A 124 13.65 3.20 -8.92
N GLN A 125 13.79 4.05 -9.94
CA GLN A 125 14.81 3.92 -10.97
C GLN A 125 16.23 3.94 -10.39
N LYS A 126 16.46 4.72 -9.32
CA LYS A 126 17.78 4.84 -8.65
C LYS A 126 18.25 3.52 -8.01
N ILE A 127 17.32 2.59 -7.77
CA ILE A 127 17.59 1.30 -7.13
C ILE A 127 17.15 0.11 -7.99
N GLY A 128 16.88 0.33 -9.28
CA GLY A 128 16.54 -0.73 -10.23
C GLY A 128 15.17 -1.38 -10.04
N VAL A 129 14.23 -0.75 -9.30
CA VAL A 129 12.87 -1.23 -9.13
C VAL A 129 12.01 -0.82 -10.32
N LYS A 130 11.30 -1.78 -10.92
CA LYS A 130 10.39 -1.54 -12.03
C LYS A 130 9.00 -1.14 -11.53
N VAL A 131 8.53 0.00 -12.01
CA VAL A 131 7.22 0.57 -11.67
C VAL A 131 6.36 0.67 -12.93
N GLY A 132 5.09 0.27 -12.84
CA GLY A 132 4.11 0.41 -13.92
C GLY A 132 2.97 1.33 -13.53
N LEU A 133 2.33 1.94 -14.54
CA LEU A 133 1.11 2.75 -14.39
C LEU A 133 -0.04 2.10 -15.16
N LEU A 134 -1.13 1.77 -14.46
CA LEU A 134 -2.33 1.19 -15.04
C LEU A 134 -3.56 2.04 -14.70
N THR A 135 -4.13 2.68 -15.72
CA THR A 135 -5.34 3.49 -15.62
C THR A 135 -6.36 3.08 -16.68
N GLY A 136 -7.54 3.70 -16.66
CA GLY A 136 -8.53 3.48 -17.71
C GLY A 136 -8.03 3.84 -19.11
N SER A 137 -7.19 4.87 -19.22
CA SER A 137 -6.62 5.36 -20.49
C SER A 137 -5.38 4.59 -20.97
N THR A 138 -4.86 3.62 -20.20
CA THR A 138 -3.68 2.82 -20.59
C THR A 138 -3.95 2.04 -21.88
N ARG A 139 -3.10 2.22 -22.89
CA ARG A 139 -3.22 1.58 -24.21
C ARG A 139 -3.11 0.05 -24.10
N LYS A 140 -3.81 -0.66 -24.98
CA LYS A 140 -3.88 -2.14 -24.96
C LYS A 140 -2.51 -2.82 -24.91
N ARG A 141 -1.58 -2.44 -25.79
CA ARG A 141 -0.22 -3.01 -25.80
C ARG A 141 0.52 -2.83 -24.48
N GLN A 142 0.47 -1.62 -23.93
CA GLN A 142 1.11 -1.33 -22.65
C GLN A 142 0.44 -2.10 -21.49
N ARG A 143 -0.88 -2.29 -21.55
CA ARG A 143 -1.63 -3.10 -20.59
C ARG A 143 -1.19 -4.56 -20.64
N GLU A 144 -0.99 -5.13 -21.83
CA GLU A 144 -0.50 -6.49 -22.02
C GLU A 144 0.92 -6.66 -21.46
N GLU A 145 1.82 -5.69 -21.68
CA GLU A 145 3.18 -5.67 -21.13
C GLU A 145 3.15 -5.61 -19.58
N ILE A 146 2.26 -4.78 -18.99
CA ILE A 146 2.07 -4.69 -17.54
C ILE A 146 1.58 -6.04 -16.99
N HIS A 147 0.56 -6.64 -17.60
CA HIS A 147 0.02 -7.92 -17.14
C HIS A 147 1.07 -9.03 -17.20
N ALA A 148 1.83 -9.12 -18.27
CA ALA A 148 2.92 -10.09 -18.40
C ALA A 148 3.97 -9.88 -17.29
N GLY A 149 4.41 -8.64 -17.07
CA GLY A 149 5.39 -8.30 -16.03
C GLY A 149 4.90 -8.54 -14.60
N LEU A 150 3.58 -8.44 -14.34
CA LEU A 150 3.01 -8.80 -13.05
C LEU A 150 3.01 -10.31 -12.82
N LEU A 151 2.67 -11.09 -13.84
CA LEU A 151 2.60 -12.56 -13.77
C LEU A 151 3.98 -13.20 -13.63
N ASP A 152 4.98 -12.71 -14.34
CA ASP A 152 6.35 -13.22 -14.23
C ASP A 152 7.12 -12.66 -13.02
N GLY A 153 6.61 -11.57 -12.41
CA GLY A 153 7.20 -10.89 -11.26
C GLY A 153 8.29 -9.88 -11.63
N SER A 154 8.52 -9.60 -12.91
CA SER A 154 9.49 -8.60 -13.36
C SER A 154 9.02 -7.17 -13.10
N LEU A 155 7.70 -6.94 -13.05
CA LEU A 155 7.09 -5.69 -12.61
C LEU A 155 6.78 -5.79 -11.11
N GLN A 156 7.51 -5.04 -10.31
CA GLN A 156 7.51 -5.17 -8.86
C GLN A 156 6.50 -4.26 -8.16
N LEU A 157 6.27 -3.06 -8.71
CA LEU A 157 5.35 -2.08 -8.14
C LEU A 157 4.39 -1.59 -9.23
N LEU A 158 3.09 -1.72 -8.98
CA LEU A 158 2.06 -1.21 -9.88
C LEU A 158 1.31 -0.05 -9.22
N ILE A 159 1.20 1.06 -9.94
CA ILE A 159 0.43 2.23 -9.52
C ILE A 159 -0.75 2.39 -10.49
N GLY A 160 -1.92 2.73 -9.98
CA GLY A 160 -3.05 2.96 -10.87
C GLY A 160 -4.34 3.32 -10.15
N THR A 161 -5.43 3.27 -10.90
CA THR A 161 -6.78 3.58 -10.42
C THR A 161 -7.56 2.30 -10.13
N HIS A 162 -8.89 2.38 -10.19
CA HIS A 162 -9.78 1.21 -10.13
C HIS A 162 -9.45 0.14 -11.19
N ALA A 163 -8.70 0.47 -12.24
CA ALA A 163 -8.20 -0.50 -13.22
C ALA A 163 -7.40 -1.64 -12.57
N LEU A 164 -6.76 -1.42 -11.41
CA LEU A 164 -6.08 -2.45 -10.63
C LEU A 164 -7.04 -3.54 -10.12
N LEU A 165 -8.34 -3.26 -10.07
CA LEU A 165 -9.38 -4.17 -9.58
C LEU A 165 -9.95 -5.08 -10.68
N GLU A 166 -9.59 -4.85 -11.95
CA GLU A 166 -10.03 -5.68 -13.07
C GLU A 166 -9.56 -7.13 -12.89
N ASP A 167 -10.39 -8.11 -13.22
CA ASP A 167 -10.08 -9.53 -13.00
C ASP A 167 -8.89 -10.03 -13.83
N THR A 168 -8.59 -9.33 -14.92
CA THR A 168 -7.41 -9.58 -15.77
C THR A 168 -6.09 -9.19 -15.10
N VAL A 169 -6.11 -8.34 -14.07
CA VAL A 169 -4.92 -7.95 -13.31
C VAL A 169 -4.63 -9.01 -12.27
N GLN A 170 -3.61 -9.81 -12.50
CA GLN A 170 -3.16 -10.87 -11.61
C GLN A 170 -1.67 -10.68 -11.29
N TYR A 171 -1.29 -10.93 -10.04
CA TYR A 171 0.08 -10.82 -9.57
C TYR A 171 0.64 -12.22 -9.34
N LYS A 172 1.95 -12.36 -9.55
CA LYS A 172 2.66 -13.55 -9.12
C LYS A 172 2.60 -13.71 -7.60
N GLN A 173 2.83 -12.61 -6.86
CA GLN A 173 2.86 -12.63 -5.40
C GLN A 173 2.64 -11.22 -4.83
N LEU A 174 1.41 -10.74 -4.82
CA LEU A 174 1.06 -9.46 -4.19
C LEU A 174 1.11 -9.60 -2.66
N GLY A 175 1.97 -8.83 -1.99
CA GLY A 175 2.08 -8.82 -0.53
C GLY A 175 1.60 -7.54 0.12
N LEU A 176 1.55 -6.43 -0.62
CA LEU A 176 1.17 -5.12 -0.09
C LEU A 176 0.28 -4.35 -1.04
N ALA A 177 -0.82 -3.83 -0.52
CA ALA A 177 -1.66 -2.86 -1.22
C ALA A 177 -1.75 -1.57 -0.41
N ILE A 178 -1.42 -0.46 -1.04
CA ILE A 178 -1.53 0.89 -0.48
C ILE A 178 -2.67 1.60 -1.21
N ILE A 179 -3.58 2.19 -0.45
CA ILE A 179 -4.77 2.86 -1.01
C ILE A 179 -4.75 4.31 -0.57
N ASP A 180 -4.55 5.21 -1.53
CA ASP A 180 -4.64 6.64 -1.29
C ASP A 180 -6.10 7.08 -1.27
N GLU A 181 -6.44 8.08 -0.43
CA GLU A 181 -7.80 8.61 -0.29
C GLU A 181 -8.84 7.49 -0.10
N GLN A 182 -8.60 6.57 0.84
CA GLN A 182 -9.38 5.34 1.02
C GLN A 182 -10.91 5.54 1.11
N HIS A 183 -11.35 6.72 1.55
CA HIS A 183 -12.77 7.05 1.65
C HIS A 183 -13.47 7.12 0.28
N ARG A 184 -12.72 7.28 -0.81
CA ARG A 184 -13.21 7.24 -2.20
C ARG A 184 -13.49 5.83 -2.72
N PHE A 185 -13.09 4.79 -1.97
CA PHE A 185 -13.25 3.39 -2.37
C PHE A 185 -14.16 2.64 -1.42
N GLY A 186 -15.14 1.91 -1.98
CA GLY A 186 -16.00 1.03 -1.21
C GLY A 186 -15.26 -0.15 -0.58
N VAL A 187 -15.80 -0.70 0.51
CA VAL A 187 -15.21 -1.86 1.21
C VAL A 187 -15.05 -3.06 0.27
N ALA A 188 -16.05 -3.33 -0.58
CA ALA A 188 -16.02 -4.43 -1.55
C ALA A 188 -14.92 -4.25 -2.61
N GLN A 189 -14.65 -3.02 -3.04
CA GLN A 189 -13.58 -2.73 -4.00
C GLN A 189 -12.20 -3.01 -3.38
N ARG A 190 -11.97 -2.58 -2.14
CA ARG A 190 -10.70 -2.85 -1.43
C ARG A 190 -10.49 -4.35 -1.20
N ALA A 191 -11.55 -5.09 -0.90
CA ALA A 191 -11.48 -6.54 -0.70
C ALA A 191 -11.08 -7.31 -1.97
N ARG A 192 -11.32 -6.77 -3.16
CA ARG A 192 -10.89 -7.40 -4.43
C ARG A 192 -9.36 -7.46 -4.57
N LEU A 193 -8.62 -6.52 -4.01
CA LEU A 193 -7.15 -6.54 -4.06
C LEU A 193 -6.55 -7.80 -3.39
N TRP A 194 -7.22 -8.32 -2.36
CA TRP A 194 -6.73 -9.51 -1.63
C TRP A 194 -6.84 -10.82 -2.42
N ARG A 195 -7.59 -10.82 -3.54
CA ARG A 195 -7.81 -11.98 -4.39
C ARG A 195 -7.01 -11.93 -5.69
N LYS A 196 -5.98 -11.10 -5.75
CA LYS A 196 -5.22 -10.81 -6.99
C LYS A 196 -3.99 -11.72 -7.20
N ASN A 197 -3.71 -12.62 -6.32
CA ASN A 197 -2.66 -13.61 -6.51
C ASN A 197 -3.11 -14.76 -7.39
N THR A 198 -2.19 -15.35 -8.14
CA THR A 198 -2.42 -16.49 -9.04
C THR A 198 -2.55 -17.83 -8.32
N THR A 199 -2.39 -17.86 -7.00
CA THR A 199 -2.50 -19.06 -6.14
C THR A 199 -3.67 -18.94 -5.19
#